data_6732c538221fa52f52428e130ba722b5
#
_entry.id   6732c538221fa52f52428e130ba722b5
#
_cell.length_a   1.000
_cell.length_b   1.000
_cell.length_c   1.000
_cell.angle_alpha   90.00
_cell.angle_beta   90.00
_cell.angle_gamma   90.00
#
_symmetry.space_group_name_H-M   'P 1'
#
loop_
_entity.id
_entity.type
_entity.pdbx_description
1 polymer ?
#
loop_
_entity_poly.entity_id
_entity_poly.type
_entity_poly.pdbx_seq_one_letter_code
_entity_poly.pdbx_strand_id
1 'polypeptide(L)'
;DGIEVNFTGESNTLVVRNQDEFGSVAAVTSILNQLRVNVANMSVHRHKRGGDALMVIETDQHIKPKQVEFISELPGILGVTYYDKEDDEDGSGFDERNL
;
A
#
# COMPACT_ATOMS: atom_id res chain seq x y z
N ASP A 1 11.33 2.99 -11.59
CA ASP A 1 11.51 3.58 -12.81
C ASP A 1 10.92 2.74 -13.93
N GLY A 2 10.06 3.32 -14.73
CA GLY A 2 9.36 2.58 -15.74
C GLY A 2 8.01 2.05 -15.30
N ILE A 3 7.68 2.21 -14.03
CA ILE A 3 6.37 1.86 -13.54
C ILE A 3 5.72 3.13 -13.02
N GLU A 4 4.58 3.47 -13.58
CA GLU A 4 3.83 4.64 -13.15
C GLU A 4 2.63 4.22 -12.34
N VAL A 5 2.42 4.92 -11.24
CA VAL A 5 1.31 4.66 -10.35
C VAL A 5 0.64 5.99 -10.03
N ASN A 6 -0.66 6.02 -10.19
CA ASN A 6 -1.44 7.22 -9.91
C ASN A 6 -2.22 7.05 -8.63
N PHE A 7 -2.21 8.08 -7.81
CA PHE A 7 -2.95 8.11 -6.56
C PHE A 7 -3.98 9.22 -6.62
N THR A 8 -5.13 8.94 -6.07
CA THR A 8 -6.18 9.95 -6.01
C THR A 8 -6.30 10.58 -4.62
N GLY A 9 -5.70 9.97 -3.62
CA GLY A 9 -5.86 10.42 -2.24
C GLY A 9 -7.18 10.01 -1.63
N GLU A 10 -7.95 9.20 -2.34
CA GLU A 10 -9.28 8.80 -1.87
C GLU A 10 -9.26 7.49 -1.11
N SER A 11 -8.14 6.83 -1.07
CA SER A 11 -8.03 5.53 -0.41
C SER A 11 -6.72 5.45 0.33
N ASN A 12 -6.73 4.67 1.41
CA ASN A 12 -5.48 4.30 2.05
C ASN A 12 -4.73 3.42 1.07
N THR A 13 -3.49 3.74 0.77
CA THR A 13 -2.76 3.05 -0.29
C THR A 13 -1.39 2.61 0.20
N LEU A 14 -1.16 1.32 0.11
CA LEU A 14 0.12 0.73 0.44
C LEU A 14 0.82 0.36 -0.86
N VAL A 15 2.01 0.90 -1.06
CA VAL A 15 2.80 0.60 -2.24
C VAL A 15 3.98 -0.25 -1.81
N VAL A 16 4.06 -1.46 -2.33
CA VAL A 16 5.07 -2.43 -1.94
C VAL A 16 5.92 -2.77 -3.14
N ARG A 17 7.21 -2.49 -3.03
CA ARG A 17 8.16 -2.90 -4.07
C ARG A 17 8.74 -4.23 -3.62
N ASN A 18 8.66 -5.23 -4.47
CA ASN A 18 9.06 -6.57 -4.11
C ASN A 18 9.76 -7.25 -5.25
N GLN A 19 10.48 -8.32 -4.91
CA GLN A 19 11.00 -9.19 -5.94
C GLN A 19 9.82 -9.93 -6.56
N ASP A 20 9.88 -10.13 -7.87
CA ASP A 20 8.75 -10.70 -8.60
C ASP A 20 8.66 -12.19 -8.35
N GLU A 21 7.97 -12.55 -7.28
CA GLU A 21 7.79 -13.93 -6.87
C GLU A 21 6.40 -14.13 -6.33
N PHE A 22 5.88 -15.32 -6.53
CA PHE A 22 4.55 -15.63 -6.03
C PHE A 22 4.43 -15.42 -4.53
N GLY A 23 5.48 -15.84 -3.80
CA GLY A 23 5.42 -15.78 -2.35
C GLY A 23 5.27 -14.38 -1.80
N SER A 24 5.80 -13.39 -2.52
CA SER A 24 5.74 -12.01 -2.03
C SER A 24 4.31 -11.52 -1.98
N VAL A 25 3.53 -11.75 -3.02
CA VAL A 25 2.14 -11.31 -3.04
C VAL A 25 1.35 -12.02 -1.95
N ALA A 26 1.52 -13.34 -1.85
CA ALA A 26 0.79 -14.12 -0.85
C ALA A 26 1.16 -13.68 0.56
N ALA A 27 2.44 -13.41 0.80
CA ALA A 27 2.88 -13.01 2.14
C ALA A 27 2.25 -11.69 2.55
N VAL A 28 2.24 -10.72 1.65
CA VAL A 28 1.69 -9.41 1.98
C VAL A 28 0.19 -9.50 2.22
N THR A 29 -0.54 -10.18 1.34
CA THR A 29 -1.99 -10.27 1.50
C THR A 29 -2.36 -11.07 2.73
N SER A 30 -1.59 -12.11 3.05
CA SER A 30 -1.84 -12.91 4.24
C SER A 30 -1.67 -12.08 5.51
N ILE A 31 -0.61 -11.26 5.56
CA ILE A 31 -0.36 -10.42 6.71
C ILE A 31 -1.47 -9.39 6.86
N LEU A 32 -1.88 -8.76 5.77
CA LEU A 32 -2.98 -7.79 5.85
C LEU A 32 -4.24 -8.44 6.38
N ASN A 33 -4.51 -9.68 5.95
CA ASN A 33 -5.66 -10.40 6.45
C ASN A 33 -5.55 -10.66 7.95
N GLN A 34 -4.36 -11.04 8.43
CA GLN A 34 -4.16 -11.29 9.85
C GLN A 34 -4.30 -10.02 10.66
N LEU A 35 -3.94 -8.88 10.10
CA LEU A 35 -4.07 -7.59 10.77
C LEU A 35 -5.48 -7.03 10.67
N ARG A 36 -6.38 -7.77 10.05
CA ARG A 36 -7.78 -7.38 9.87
C ARG A 36 -7.90 -6.13 9.00
N VAL A 37 -7.01 -6.01 8.04
CA VAL A 37 -7.06 -4.94 7.08
C VAL A 37 -7.67 -5.50 5.81
N ASN A 38 -8.80 -4.94 5.42
CA ASN A 38 -9.52 -5.40 4.25
C ASN A 38 -8.95 -4.73 3.00
N VAL A 39 -8.58 -5.55 2.02
CA VAL A 39 -8.06 -5.04 0.77
C VAL A 39 -9.23 -4.73 -0.15
N ALA A 40 -9.37 -3.45 -0.48
CA ALA A 40 -10.45 -3.01 -1.35
C ALA A 40 -10.08 -3.20 -2.81
N ASN A 41 -8.80 -3.05 -3.12
CA ASN A 41 -8.33 -3.18 -4.49
C ASN A 41 -6.84 -3.44 -4.47
N MET A 42 -6.35 -4.18 -5.45
CA MET A 42 -4.93 -4.46 -5.54
C MET A 42 -4.54 -4.63 -6.99
N SER A 43 -3.40 -4.07 -7.34
CA SER A 43 -2.83 -4.29 -8.66
C SER A 43 -1.34 -4.59 -8.50
N VAL A 44 -0.81 -5.35 -9.45
CA VAL A 44 0.60 -5.72 -9.46
C VAL A 44 1.18 -5.29 -10.79
N HIS A 45 2.25 -4.53 -10.74
CA HIS A 45 2.92 -3.99 -11.90
C HIS A 45 4.31 -4.58 -12.01
N ARG A 46 4.65 -5.17 -13.15
CA ARG A 46 5.93 -5.85 -13.33
C ARG A 46 6.72 -5.18 -14.43
N HIS A 47 8.03 -5.19 -14.26
CA HIS A 47 8.92 -4.76 -15.32
C HIS A 47 9.01 -5.85 -16.38
N LYS A 48 9.20 -5.44 -17.61
CA LYS A 48 9.38 -6.41 -18.67
C LYS A 48 10.60 -7.27 -18.45
N ARG A 49 11.62 -6.70 -17.86
CA ARG A 49 12.87 -7.40 -17.68
C ARG A 49 12.93 -8.20 -16.39
N GLY A 50 11.83 -8.24 -15.70
CA GLY A 50 11.76 -9.04 -14.50
C GLY A 50 12.47 -8.41 -13.34
N GLY A 51 12.61 -9.17 -12.28
CA GLY A 51 13.32 -8.76 -11.08
C GLY A 51 12.43 -8.12 -10.06
N ASP A 52 11.95 -6.92 -10.36
CA ASP A 52 11.12 -6.17 -9.41
C ASP A 52 9.68 -6.12 -9.84
N ALA A 53 8.81 -6.02 -8.86
CA ALA A 53 7.41 -5.76 -9.09
C ALA A 53 6.95 -4.72 -8.09
N LEU A 54 5.82 -4.10 -8.39
CA LEU A 54 5.22 -3.10 -7.53
C LEU A 54 3.79 -3.50 -7.26
N MET A 55 3.44 -3.66 -5.99
CA MET A 55 2.06 -3.91 -5.60
C MET A 55 1.45 -2.60 -5.12
N VAL A 56 0.28 -2.27 -5.62
CA VAL A 56 -0.47 -1.11 -5.16
C VAL A 56 -1.73 -1.65 -4.52
N ILE A 57 -1.86 -1.46 -3.22
CA ILE A 57 -2.92 -2.07 -2.44
C ILE A 57 -3.72 -0.97 -1.77
N GLU A 58 -5.00 -0.89 -2.11
CA GLU A 58 -5.91 0.04 -1.46
C GLU A 58 -6.66 -0.70 -0.37
N THR A 59 -6.71 -0.11 0.81
CA THR A 59 -7.30 -0.76 1.96
C THR A 59 -8.39 0.10 2.56
N ASP A 60 -9.34 -0.57 3.23
CA ASP A 60 -10.44 0.12 3.88
C ASP A 60 -10.03 0.72 5.21
N GLN A 61 -9.10 0.07 5.90
CA GLN A 61 -8.64 0.53 7.20
C GLN A 61 -7.28 1.20 7.05
N HIS A 62 -6.97 2.10 7.98
CA HIS A 62 -5.64 2.67 8.06
C HIS A 62 -4.66 1.62 8.51
N ILE A 63 -3.43 1.73 8.03
CA ILE A 63 -2.37 0.82 8.43
C ILE A 63 -1.43 1.60 9.33
N LYS A 64 -1.18 1.06 10.51
CA LYS A 64 -0.36 1.74 11.51
C LYS A 64 1.12 1.67 11.15
N PRO A 65 1.92 2.65 11.57
CA PRO A 65 3.34 2.65 11.22
C PRO A 65 4.08 1.37 11.57
N LYS A 66 3.78 0.76 12.72
CA LYS A 66 4.43 -0.48 13.08
C LYS A 66 4.05 -1.62 12.16
N GLN A 67 2.82 -1.59 11.66
CA GLN A 67 2.38 -2.60 10.71
C GLN A 67 3.07 -2.43 9.36
N VAL A 68 3.23 -1.18 8.94
CA VAL A 68 3.97 -0.90 7.71
C VAL A 68 5.41 -1.40 7.85
N GLU A 69 6.02 -1.13 8.98
CA GLU A 69 7.38 -1.58 9.24
C GLU A 69 7.49 -3.09 9.19
N PHE A 70 6.52 -3.77 9.80
CA PHE A 70 6.52 -5.23 9.80
C PHE A 70 6.44 -5.78 8.38
N ILE A 71 5.59 -5.18 7.55
CA ILE A 71 5.46 -5.62 6.17
C ILE A 71 6.78 -5.40 5.42
N SER A 72 7.45 -4.28 5.70
CA SER A 72 8.69 -3.97 5.00
C SER A 72 9.80 -4.97 5.30
N GLU A 73 9.67 -5.74 6.38
CA GLU A 73 10.68 -6.70 6.78
C GLU A 73 10.40 -8.10 6.28
N LEU A 74 9.30 -8.31 5.57
CA LEU A 74 9.01 -9.64 5.04
C LEU A 74 10.01 -10.01 3.95
N PRO A 75 10.32 -11.31 3.83
CA PRO A 75 11.25 -11.74 2.78
C PRO A 75 10.77 -11.33 1.40
N GLY A 76 11.69 -10.86 0.58
CA GLY A 76 11.38 -10.49 -0.78
C GLY A 76 10.84 -9.08 -0.93
N ILE A 77 10.59 -8.40 0.18
CA ILE A 77 10.09 -7.02 0.13
C ILE A 77 11.27 -6.06 0.08
N LEU A 78 11.29 -5.20 -0.92
CA LEU A 78 12.39 -4.28 -1.15
C LEU A 78 12.11 -2.89 -0.59
N GLY A 79 10.86 -2.54 -0.44
CA GLY A 79 10.49 -1.25 0.14
C GLY A 79 8.99 -1.13 0.22
N VAL A 80 8.54 -0.32 1.17
CA VAL A 80 7.11 -0.10 1.38
C VAL A 80 6.89 1.38 1.63
N THR A 81 5.87 1.93 1.00
CA THR A 81 5.44 3.30 1.27
C THR A 81 3.93 3.26 1.51
N TYR A 82 3.49 4.03 2.48
CA TYR A 82 2.08 4.05 2.83
C TYR A 82 1.55 5.48 2.76
N TYR A 83 0.40 5.63 2.13
CA TYR A 83 -0.27 6.92 1.99
C TYR A 83 -1.64 6.81 2.64
N ASP A 84 -1.87 7.62 3.68
CA ASP A 84 -3.19 7.66 4.31
C ASP A 84 -4.19 8.32 3.38
N LYS A 85 -5.42 7.86 3.49
CA LYS A 85 -6.52 8.50 2.81
C LYS A 85 -6.62 9.95 3.27
N GLU A 86 -6.82 10.86 2.34
CA GLU A 86 -7.02 12.27 2.67
C GLU A 86 -8.41 12.46 3.23
N ASP A 87 -8.50 13.15 4.39
CA ASP A 87 -9.77 13.49 4.99
C ASP A 87 -10.11 14.93 4.65
N ASP A 88 -11.30 15.11 4.30
CA ASP A 88 -11.73 16.46 4.04
C ASP A 88 -11.95 17.21 5.34
N GLU A 89 -11.72 16.72 5.61
CA GLU A 89 -11.68 17.04 6.58
C GLU A 89 -11.64 17.43 7.14
N ASP A 90 -11.26 17.38 6.64
CA ASP A 90 -10.93 17.63 7.13
C ASP A 90 -11.07 17.88 7.41
N GLY A 91 -11.18 18.23 6.99
CA GLY A 91 -11.21 18.49 7.24
C GLY A 91 -11.16 18.49 7.27
N SER A 92 -11.18 18.64 6.93
CA SER A 92 -11.05 18.76 7.13
C SER A 92 -10.94 18.90 7.35
N GLY A 93 -11.08 19.51 6.98
CA GLY A 93 -11.07 19.89 7.35
C GLY A 93 -11.06 20.21 7.47
N PHE A 94 -11.04 20.65 7.20
CA PHE A 94 -11.04 21.19 7.68
C PHE A 94 -11.27 21.56 8.00
N ASP A 95 -11.31 22.00 7.80
CA ASP A 95 -11.44 22.60 8.33
C ASP A 95 -11.59 22.94 8.57
N GLU A 96 -11.56 23.28 8.23
CA GLU A 96 -11.64 23.74 8.60
C GLU A 96 -11.77 23.85 8.73
N ARG A 97 -11.81 24.16 8.33
CA ARG A 97 -11.92 24.43 8.61
C ARG A 97 -12.14 24.55 8.87
N ASN A 98 -12.18 24.76 8.53
CA ASN A 98 -12.39 24.99 8.94
C ASN A 98 -12.69 25.08 9.13
N LEU A 99 -12.77 25.44 8.59
CA LEU A 99 -13.04 25.74 8.89
C LEU A 99 -13.28 25.81 9.26
#